data_86275de4342f25a43bfc3f54ef560a98
#
_entry.id   86275de4342f25a43bfc3f54ef560a98
#
_cell.length_a   1.000
_cell.length_b   1.000
_cell.length_c   1.000
_cell.angle_alpha   90.00
_cell.angle_beta   90.00
_cell.angle_gamma   90.00
#
_symmetry.space_group_name_H-M   'P 1'
#
loop_
_entity.id
_entity.type
_entity.pdbx_description
1 polymer ?
#
loop_
_entity_poly.entity_id
_entity_poly.type
_entity_poly.pdbx_seq_one_letter_code
_entity_poly.pdbx_strand_id
1 'polypeptide(L)'
;SIPRTVTIPLVDISTNNQSVTAAGTHALSFSVPASTKRCLVASQLLSQTASAYKGITNFSGAAFQTLSGQFKGQSIPQVPYSSESGETVRKYLDFYNEQLSSGRSGYDTITEYKAEPIVLLPFASDPQNMDTNLILRTQMDGATNQSLVHVGTVHDSILVLNYNNDGSVMESCTYAVLS
;
A
#
# COMPACT_ATOMS: atom_id res chain seq x y z
N SER A 1 3.97 -15.93 37.80
CA SER A 1 4.47 -16.85 36.76
C SER A 1 4.72 -16.05 35.48
N ILE A 2 5.89 -16.18 34.92
CA ILE A 2 6.21 -15.57 33.62
C ILE A 2 5.39 -16.33 32.56
N PRO A 3 4.67 -15.64 31.65
CA PRO A 3 3.92 -16.33 30.61
C PRO A 3 4.91 -17.06 29.70
N ARG A 4 4.63 -18.33 29.39
CA ARG A 4 5.46 -19.16 28.51
C ARG A 4 5.37 -18.74 27.04
N THR A 5 4.32 -18.02 26.69
CA THR A 5 4.09 -17.49 25.35
C THR A 5 3.78 -16.02 25.46
N VAL A 6 4.51 -15.21 24.72
CA VAL A 6 4.28 -13.76 24.57
C VAL A 6 3.90 -13.50 23.11
N THR A 7 2.74 -12.88 22.91
CA THR A 7 2.29 -12.47 21.59
C THR A 7 2.42 -10.96 21.47
N ILE A 8 3.17 -10.51 20.48
CA ILE A 8 3.41 -9.10 20.20
C ILE A 8 2.67 -8.74 18.91
N PRO A 9 1.64 -7.88 18.98
CA PRO A 9 0.99 -7.40 17.75
C PRO A 9 1.95 -6.46 17.01
N LEU A 10 2.01 -6.62 15.70
CA LEU A 10 2.82 -5.81 14.80
C LEU A 10 1.95 -5.26 13.67
N VAL A 11 2.39 -4.16 13.11
CA VAL A 11 1.88 -3.64 11.82
C VAL A 11 3.01 -3.78 10.82
N ASP A 12 2.73 -4.44 9.72
CA ASP A 12 3.74 -4.73 8.70
C ASP A 12 3.31 -4.23 7.33
N ILE A 13 4.25 -4.15 6.41
CA ILE A 13 4.04 -3.68 5.04
C ILE A 13 4.55 -4.74 4.08
N SER A 14 3.65 -5.27 3.26
CA SER A 14 3.99 -6.09 2.10
C SER A 14 3.92 -5.27 0.82
N THR A 15 4.81 -5.55 -0.12
CA THR A 15 4.85 -4.84 -1.41
C THR A 15 4.68 -5.80 -2.56
N ASN A 16 3.84 -5.42 -3.52
CA ASN A 16 3.63 -6.10 -4.78
C ASN A 16 3.74 -5.10 -5.93
N ASN A 17 4.02 -5.58 -7.13
CA ASN A 17 4.02 -4.74 -8.31
C ASN A 17 3.51 -5.46 -9.56
N GLN A 18 2.98 -4.69 -10.51
CA GLN A 18 2.61 -5.15 -11.83
C GLN A 18 2.97 -4.11 -12.88
N SER A 19 3.47 -4.57 -14.03
CA SER A 19 3.77 -3.70 -15.15
C SER A 19 2.52 -3.47 -16.01
N VAL A 20 2.35 -2.22 -16.43
CA VAL A 20 1.33 -1.79 -17.38
C VAL A 20 2.05 -1.22 -18.60
N THR A 21 1.86 -1.85 -19.74
CA THR A 21 2.62 -1.56 -20.96
C THR A 21 1.81 -0.83 -22.03
N ALA A 22 0.52 -0.62 -21.79
CA ALA A 22 -0.38 0.02 -22.74
C ALA A 22 -1.19 1.14 -22.07
N ALA A 23 -1.60 2.12 -22.85
CA ALA A 23 -2.59 3.10 -22.43
C ALA A 23 -3.97 2.45 -22.30
N GLY A 24 -4.85 3.06 -21.53
CA GLY A 24 -6.24 2.65 -21.39
C GLY A 24 -6.64 2.26 -19.98
N THR A 25 -7.77 1.59 -19.87
CA THR A 25 -8.32 1.15 -18.59
C THR A 25 -7.80 -0.24 -18.24
N HIS A 26 -7.30 -0.37 -17.01
CA HIS A 26 -6.76 -1.62 -16.48
C HIS A 26 -7.43 -2.00 -15.16
N ALA A 27 -7.59 -3.30 -14.96
CA ALA A 27 -7.95 -3.90 -13.69
C ALA A 27 -6.78 -4.78 -13.24
N LEU A 28 -5.99 -4.28 -12.28
CA LEU A 28 -4.81 -4.96 -11.77
C LEU A 28 -5.18 -5.72 -10.50
N SER A 29 -4.94 -7.01 -10.47
CA SER A 29 -5.29 -7.88 -9.35
C SER A 29 -4.04 -8.23 -8.54
N PHE A 30 -4.10 -7.98 -7.24
CA PHE A 30 -3.01 -8.25 -6.30
C PHE A 30 -3.49 -9.17 -5.19
N SER A 31 -2.69 -10.18 -4.86
CA SER A 31 -2.91 -10.97 -3.66
C SER A 31 -2.34 -10.22 -2.45
N VAL A 32 -3.18 -9.91 -1.48
CA VAL A 32 -2.84 -9.14 -0.28
C VAL A 32 -3.32 -9.86 0.98
N PRO A 33 -2.73 -9.63 2.16
CA PRO A 33 -3.25 -10.19 3.40
C PRO A 33 -4.69 -9.79 3.66
N ALA A 34 -5.51 -10.70 4.19
CA ALA A 34 -6.90 -10.40 4.52
C ALA A 34 -7.03 -9.35 5.63
N SER A 35 -6.02 -9.20 6.48
CA SER A 35 -5.92 -8.15 7.51
C SER A 35 -5.49 -6.78 6.98
N THR A 36 -5.40 -6.60 5.65
CA THR A 36 -5.03 -5.31 5.04
C THR A 36 -6.01 -4.21 5.42
N LYS A 37 -5.48 -3.14 5.99
CA LYS A 37 -6.25 -1.95 6.42
C LYS A 37 -6.13 -0.80 5.45
N ARG A 38 -5.04 -0.74 4.71
CA ARG A 38 -4.77 0.33 3.75
C ARG A 38 -3.77 -0.12 2.70
N CYS A 39 -3.87 0.50 1.54
CA CYS A 39 -2.90 0.33 0.47
C CYS A 39 -2.29 1.67 0.08
N LEU A 40 -1.00 1.64 -0.17
CA LEU A 40 -0.24 2.73 -0.75
C LEU A 40 0.02 2.38 -2.21
N VAL A 41 -0.44 3.20 -3.11
CA VAL A 41 -0.31 2.96 -4.56
C VAL A 41 0.56 4.03 -5.18
N ALA A 42 1.60 3.60 -5.88
CA ALA A 42 2.48 4.49 -6.62
C ALA A 42 2.76 3.94 -8.01
N SER A 43 3.08 4.79 -8.95
CA SER A 43 3.54 4.39 -10.28
C SER A 43 4.95 4.90 -10.55
N GLN A 44 5.74 4.07 -11.21
CA GLN A 44 7.09 4.39 -11.63
C GLN A 44 7.20 4.12 -13.14
N LEU A 45 7.87 4.99 -13.89
CA LEU A 45 8.13 4.71 -15.31
C LEU A 45 9.09 3.51 -15.43
N LEU A 46 8.75 2.58 -16.29
CA LEU A 46 9.54 1.36 -16.49
C LEU A 46 10.99 1.69 -16.96
N SER A 47 11.14 2.77 -17.73
CA SER A 47 12.45 3.28 -18.14
C SER A 47 13.33 3.75 -16.97
N GLN A 48 12.73 4.09 -15.82
CA GLN A 48 13.46 4.50 -14.62
C GLN A 48 13.92 3.32 -13.78
N THR A 49 13.23 2.19 -13.84
CA THR A 49 13.61 0.98 -13.09
C THR A 49 14.90 0.35 -13.61
N ALA A 50 15.23 0.57 -14.88
CA ALA A 50 16.43 0.03 -15.52
C ALA A 50 17.69 0.89 -15.32
N SER A 51 17.57 2.09 -14.72
CA SER A 51 18.69 3.02 -14.55
C SER A 51 19.31 2.91 -13.16
N ALA A 52 20.55 2.44 -13.09
CA ALA A 52 21.33 2.41 -11.83
C ALA A 52 21.56 3.78 -11.18
N TYR A 53 21.31 4.87 -11.90
CA TYR A 53 21.53 6.25 -11.45
C TYR A 53 20.27 6.98 -11.03
N LYS A 54 19.08 6.43 -11.28
CA LYS A 54 17.81 7.01 -10.83
C LYS A 54 17.36 6.26 -9.60
N GLY A 55 17.18 6.96 -8.50
CA GLY A 55 16.75 6.38 -7.23
C GLY A 55 15.52 5.52 -7.41
N ILE A 56 15.50 4.36 -6.76
CA ILE A 56 14.38 3.39 -6.73
C ILE A 56 13.08 4.05 -6.24
N THR A 57 13.20 5.22 -5.59
CA THR A 57 12.10 5.96 -4.95
C THR A 57 11.47 7.03 -5.85
N ASN A 58 11.90 7.19 -7.10
CA ASN A 58 11.31 8.20 -7.98
C ASN A 58 9.98 7.71 -8.57
N PHE A 59 8.91 7.95 -7.85
CA PHE A 59 7.54 7.68 -8.27
C PHE A 59 7.02 8.85 -9.10
N SER A 60 7.36 8.92 -10.34
CA SER A 60 7.06 10.06 -11.23
C SER A 60 5.57 10.24 -11.57
N GLY A 61 4.69 9.59 -10.88
CA GLY A 61 3.24 9.80 -10.73
C GLY A 61 2.37 10.12 -11.96
N ALA A 62 2.97 10.28 -13.10
CA ALA A 62 2.32 10.80 -14.30
C ALA A 62 1.34 9.83 -14.97
N ALA A 63 1.20 8.62 -14.45
CA ALA A 63 0.54 7.57 -15.18
C ALA A 63 -0.95 7.37 -14.87
N PHE A 64 -1.45 7.80 -13.72
CA PHE A 64 -2.85 7.58 -13.36
C PHE A 64 -3.74 8.73 -13.79
N GLN A 65 -4.57 8.51 -14.83
CA GLN A 65 -5.69 9.41 -15.12
C GLN A 65 -6.83 9.19 -14.14
N THR A 66 -7.11 7.93 -13.80
CA THR A 66 -8.05 7.57 -12.73
C THR A 66 -7.49 6.45 -11.89
N LEU A 67 -7.85 6.40 -10.61
CA LEU A 67 -7.47 5.33 -9.70
C LEU A 67 -8.55 5.08 -8.64
N SER A 68 -8.93 3.82 -8.47
CA SER A 68 -9.71 3.33 -7.33
C SER A 68 -9.28 1.92 -6.98
N GLY A 69 -9.53 1.51 -5.74
CA GLY A 69 -9.28 0.15 -5.26
C GLY A 69 -10.58 -0.54 -4.87
N GLN A 70 -10.66 -1.84 -5.12
CA GLN A 70 -11.75 -2.69 -4.64
C GLN A 70 -11.15 -3.81 -3.79
N PHE A 71 -11.60 -3.91 -2.56
CA PHE A 71 -11.15 -4.94 -1.61
C PHE A 71 -12.28 -5.30 -0.65
N LYS A 72 -12.51 -6.58 -0.40
CA LYS A 72 -13.57 -7.08 0.48
C LYS A 72 -14.95 -6.50 0.17
N GLY A 73 -15.28 -6.34 -1.11
CA GLY A 73 -16.54 -5.75 -1.55
C GLY A 73 -16.63 -4.22 -1.41
N GLN A 74 -15.63 -3.57 -0.85
CA GLN A 74 -15.56 -2.10 -0.74
C GLN A 74 -14.86 -1.51 -1.96
N SER A 75 -15.39 -0.41 -2.50
CA SER A 75 -14.73 0.38 -3.54
C SER A 75 -14.28 1.72 -2.95
N ILE A 76 -12.99 2.00 -3.00
CA ILE A 76 -12.37 3.17 -2.38
C ILE A 76 -11.41 3.86 -3.35
N PRO A 77 -11.54 5.15 -3.53
CA PRO A 77 -12.71 5.96 -3.13
C PRO A 77 -13.95 5.58 -3.95
N GLN A 78 -15.13 5.89 -3.46
CA GLN A 78 -16.38 5.64 -4.21
C GLN A 78 -16.39 6.40 -5.55
N VAL A 79 -15.88 7.65 -5.53
CA VAL A 79 -15.57 8.40 -6.75
C VAL A 79 -14.06 8.24 -7.00
N PRO A 80 -13.65 7.60 -8.09
CA PRO A 80 -12.23 7.39 -8.38
C PRO A 80 -11.44 8.70 -8.35
N TYR A 81 -10.23 8.65 -7.82
CA TYR A 81 -9.30 9.77 -7.98
C TYR A 81 -9.03 10.01 -9.47
N SER A 82 -8.93 11.27 -9.85
CA SER A 82 -8.60 11.66 -11.22
C SER A 82 -7.25 12.40 -11.28
N SER A 83 -6.77 12.67 -12.50
CA SER A 83 -5.56 13.48 -12.73
C SER A 83 -5.81 14.99 -12.62
N GLU A 84 -7.07 15.41 -12.45
CA GLU A 84 -7.40 16.82 -12.33
C GLU A 84 -6.76 17.47 -11.09
N SER A 85 -6.46 18.75 -11.18
CA SER A 85 -5.70 19.47 -10.16
C SER A 85 -6.38 19.48 -8.78
N GLY A 86 -7.72 19.58 -8.75
CA GLY A 86 -8.50 19.50 -7.51
C GLY A 86 -8.38 18.14 -6.81
N GLU A 87 -8.36 17.07 -7.57
CA GLU A 87 -8.20 15.72 -7.07
C GLU A 87 -6.79 15.46 -6.51
N THR A 88 -5.78 16.14 -7.03
CA THR A 88 -4.42 16.09 -6.44
C THR A 88 -4.41 16.62 -5.02
N VAL A 89 -5.15 17.69 -4.75
CA VAL A 89 -5.32 18.22 -3.39
C VAL A 89 -6.03 17.21 -2.49
N ARG A 90 -7.09 16.56 -2.98
CA ARG A 90 -7.80 15.53 -2.22
C ARG A 90 -6.88 14.36 -1.85
N LYS A 91 -6.15 13.80 -2.82
CA LYS A 91 -5.18 12.72 -2.59
C LYS A 91 -4.12 13.10 -1.55
N TYR A 92 -3.60 14.32 -1.66
CA TYR A 92 -2.62 14.84 -0.70
C TYR A 92 -3.20 14.94 0.71
N LEU A 93 -4.41 15.49 0.85
CA LEU A 93 -5.06 15.63 2.16
C LEU A 93 -5.39 14.28 2.79
N ASP A 94 -5.86 13.32 2.01
CA ASP A 94 -6.14 11.96 2.49
C ASP A 94 -4.84 11.30 3.00
N PHE A 95 -3.76 11.43 2.25
CA PHE A 95 -2.44 10.93 2.64
C PHE A 95 -1.91 11.65 3.89
N TYR A 96 -2.00 12.99 3.92
CA TYR A 96 -1.51 13.82 5.02
C TYR A 96 -2.26 13.54 6.34
N ASN A 97 -3.57 13.44 6.29
CA ASN A 97 -4.39 13.11 7.46
C ASN A 97 -4.02 11.75 8.04
N GLU A 98 -3.75 10.78 7.21
CA GLU A 98 -3.30 9.47 7.65
C GLU A 98 -1.90 9.51 8.27
N GLN A 99 -0.99 10.29 7.71
CA GLN A 99 0.36 10.48 8.27
C GLN A 99 0.30 11.15 9.65
N LEU A 100 -0.53 12.18 9.81
CA LEU A 100 -0.74 12.83 11.12
C LEU A 100 -1.28 11.85 12.15
N SER A 101 -2.26 11.03 11.78
CA SER A 101 -2.86 10.04 12.69
C SER A 101 -1.86 8.97 13.15
N SER A 102 -0.87 8.66 12.31
CA SER A 102 0.16 7.67 12.62
C SER A 102 1.41 8.25 13.29
N GLY A 103 1.46 9.57 13.51
CA GLY A 103 2.63 10.26 14.11
C GLY A 103 3.88 10.24 13.22
N ARG A 104 3.72 10.01 11.92
CA ARG A 104 4.82 9.96 10.96
C ARG A 104 4.85 11.24 10.12
N SER A 105 6.05 11.69 9.77
CA SER A 105 6.22 12.73 8.76
C SER A 105 6.19 12.10 7.36
N GLY A 106 5.47 12.75 6.46
CA GLY A 106 5.43 12.40 5.05
C GLY A 106 5.91 13.57 4.20
N TYR A 107 5.16 13.90 3.17
CA TYR A 107 5.43 15.10 2.38
C TYR A 107 5.10 16.36 3.19
N ASP A 108 6.04 17.29 3.26
CA ASP A 108 5.83 18.55 4.00
C ASP A 108 4.94 19.52 3.20
N THR A 109 4.93 19.38 1.88
CA THR A 109 4.17 20.27 1.00
C THR A 109 3.45 19.52 -0.13
N ILE A 110 2.37 20.12 -0.64
CA ILE A 110 1.66 19.61 -1.82
C ILE A 110 2.57 19.61 -3.07
N THR A 111 3.58 20.45 -3.12
CA THR A 111 4.52 20.52 -4.24
C THR A 111 5.41 19.26 -4.27
N GLU A 112 5.89 18.83 -3.13
CA GLU A 112 6.65 17.58 -3.01
C GLU A 112 5.77 16.38 -3.35
N TYR A 113 4.52 16.36 -2.84
CA TYR A 113 3.57 15.31 -3.17
C TYR A 113 3.30 15.21 -4.67
N LYS A 114 3.18 16.35 -5.38
CA LYS A 114 2.98 16.37 -6.83
C LYS A 114 4.16 15.80 -7.61
N ALA A 115 5.36 15.92 -7.08
CA ALA A 115 6.56 15.38 -7.73
C ALA A 115 6.58 13.84 -7.70
N GLU A 116 6.17 13.25 -6.58
CA GLU A 116 6.24 11.80 -6.36
C GLU A 116 4.98 11.30 -5.61
N PRO A 117 3.79 11.34 -6.21
CA PRO A 117 2.55 11.06 -5.50
C PRO A 117 2.41 9.59 -5.11
N ILE A 118 2.12 9.36 -3.85
CA ILE A 118 1.67 8.07 -3.33
C ILE A 118 0.21 8.20 -2.95
N VAL A 119 -0.65 7.41 -3.57
CA VAL A 119 -2.08 7.43 -3.31
C VAL A 119 -2.41 6.45 -2.19
N LEU A 120 -3.11 6.94 -1.17
CA LEU A 120 -3.60 6.12 -0.07
C LEU A 120 -5.02 5.64 -0.34
N LEU A 121 -5.26 4.35 -0.15
CA LEU A 121 -6.57 3.71 -0.20
C LEU A 121 -6.84 3.06 1.17
N PRO A 122 -7.61 3.73 2.06
CA PRO A 122 -7.96 3.17 3.35
C PRO A 122 -9.14 2.19 3.20
N PHE A 123 -9.02 0.98 3.75
CA PHE A 123 -10.10 -0.02 3.77
C PHE A 123 -10.63 -0.19 5.19
N ALA A 124 -11.95 -0.33 5.31
CA ALA A 124 -12.54 -0.66 6.59
C ALA A 124 -12.16 -2.09 7.00
N SER A 125 -11.87 -2.27 8.27
CA SER A 125 -11.61 -3.59 8.82
C SER A 125 -12.88 -4.43 8.75
N ASP A 126 -12.78 -5.61 8.14
CA ASP A 126 -13.82 -6.62 8.16
C ASP A 126 -13.17 -7.98 8.51
N PRO A 127 -13.13 -8.35 9.79
CA PRO A 127 -12.44 -9.56 10.23
C PRO A 127 -13.17 -10.85 9.81
N GLN A 128 -14.42 -10.78 9.38
CA GLN A 128 -15.17 -11.93 8.91
C GLN A 128 -14.96 -12.21 7.42
N ASN A 129 -14.53 -11.20 6.67
CA ASN A 129 -14.27 -11.33 5.25
C ASN A 129 -12.78 -11.63 5.02
N MET A 130 -12.51 -12.87 4.63
CA MET A 130 -11.16 -13.41 4.40
C MET A 130 -10.68 -13.23 2.96
N ASP A 131 -11.34 -12.36 2.18
CA ASP A 131 -10.90 -12.08 0.81
C ASP A 131 -9.50 -11.46 0.81
N THR A 132 -8.65 -11.99 -0.04
CA THR A 132 -7.24 -11.59 -0.21
C THR A 132 -7.00 -10.93 -1.57
N ASN A 133 -8.05 -10.68 -2.36
CA ASN A 133 -7.92 -10.11 -3.69
C ASN A 133 -8.20 -8.61 -3.70
N LEU A 134 -7.15 -7.83 -3.89
CA LEU A 134 -7.24 -6.39 -4.15
C LEU A 134 -7.25 -6.15 -5.66
N ILE A 135 -8.27 -5.45 -6.15
CA ILE A 135 -8.36 -5.04 -7.55
C ILE A 135 -8.17 -3.53 -7.61
N LEU A 136 -7.11 -3.08 -8.27
CA LEU A 136 -6.94 -1.68 -8.63
C LEU A 136 -7.54 -1.43 -10.02
N ARG A 137 -8.48 -0.49 -10.09
CA ARG A 137 -9.02 0.00 -11.35
C ARG A 137 -8.37 1.33 -11.67
N THR A 138 -7.69 1.39 -12.80
CA THR A 138 -6.96 2.59 -13.21
C THR A 138 -7.12 2.84 -14.70
N GLN A 139 -7.11 4.09 -15.07
CA GLN A 139 -6.90 4.52 -16.45
C GLN A 139 -5.49 5.12 -16.51
N MET A 140 -4.68 4.59 -17.40
CA MET A 140 -3.30 5.02 -17.60
C MET A 140 -3.22 5.93 -18.81
N ASP A 141 -2.38 6.96 -18.71
CA ASP A 141 -2.15 7.91 -19.80
C ASP A 141 -1.13 7.37 -20.81
N GLY A 142 -1.36 7.67 -22.08
CA GLY A 142 -0.40 7.72 -23.18
C GLY A 142 0.38 6.45 -23.51
N ALA A 143 0.48 6.19 -24.79
CA ALA A 143 1.13 5.02 -25.39
C ALA A 143 2.64 4.92 -25.17
N THR A 144 3.28 5.93 -24.57
CA THR A 144 4.75 5.98 -24.41
C THR A 144 5.23 5.62 -23.02
N ASN A 145 4.34 5.51 -22.04
CA ASN A 145 4.72 5.38 -20.64
C ASN A 145 4.39 3.99 -20.10
N GLN A 146 5.25 3.03 -20.42
CA GLN A 146 5.25 1.77 -19.68
C GLN A 146 5.51 2.07 -18.21
N SER A 147 4.61 1.63 -17.35
CA SER A 147 4.68 1.92 -15.92
C SER A 147 4.71 0.63 -15.10
N LEU A 148 5.44 0.68 -13.99
CA LEU A 148 5.37 -0.31 -12.94
C LEU A 148 4.49 0.26 -11.84
N VAL A 149 3.36 -0.38 -11.58
CA VAL A 149 2.43 -0.02 -10.50
C VAL A 149 2.84 -0.79 -9.26
N HIS A 150 3.22 -0.06 -8.22
CA HIS A 150 3.59 -0.59 -6.91
C HIS A 150 2.41 -0.49 -5.96
N VAL A 151 2.19 -1.54 -5.20
CA VAL A 151 1.19 -1.59 -4.12
C VAL A 151 1.88 -2.00 -2.83
N GLY A 152 1.91 -1.09 -1.87
CA GLY A 152 2.28 -1.37 -0.50
C GLY A 152 1.03 -1.60 0.34
N THR A 153 0.88 -2.76 0.98
CA THR A 153 -0.25 -3.07 1.84
C THR A 153 0.16 -3.05 3.29
N VAL A 154 -0.55 -2.26 4.09
CA VAL A 154 -0.37 -2.20 5.55
C VAL A 154 -1.35 -3.15 6.18
N HIS A 155 -0.86 -4.13 6.91
CA HIS A 155 -1.64 -5.21 7.50
C HIS A 155 -1.17 -5.56 8.90
N ASP A 156 -2.01 -6.27 9.65
CA ASP A 156 -1.65 -6.77 10.97
C ASP A 156 -0.85 -8.07 10.86
N SER A 157 0.11 -8.21 11.75
CA SER A 157 0.89 -9.40 11.96
C SER A 157 1.16 -9.62 13.45
N ILE A 158 1.63 -10.78 13.81
CA ILE A 158 2.01 -11.11 15.17
C ILE A 158 3.39 -11.75 15.23
N LEU A 159 4.11 -11.44 16.28
CA LEU A 159 5.31 -12.16 16.68
C LEU A 159 5.00 -12.98 17.92
N VAL A 160 5.17 -14.29 17.83
CA VAL A 160 4.95 -15.20 18.96
C VAL A 160 6.29 -15.67 19.47
N LEU A 161 6.58 -15.36 20.73
CA LEU A 161 7.79 -15.77 21.45
C LEU A 161 7.40 -16.86 22.43
N ASN A 162 8.02 -18.03 22.33
CA ASN A 162 7.85 -19.12 23.28
C ASN A 162 9.09 -19.26 24.12
N TYR A 163 8.89 -19.37 25.42
CA TYR A 163 9.94 -19.52 26.42
C TYR A 163 9.87 -20.91 27.09
N ASN A 164 11.01 -21.38 27.57
CA ASN A 164 11.09 -22.59 28.38
C ASN A 164 10.25 -22.48 29.68
N ASN A 165 10.18 -23.58 30.42
CA ASN A 165 9.31 -23.69 31.60
C ASN A 165 9.59 -22.65 32.71
N ASP A 166 10.79 -22.14 32.82
CA ASP A 166 11.17 -21.14 33.81
C ASP A 166 11.21 -19.72 33.27
N GLY A 167 10.98 -19.53 31.94
CA GLY A 167 10.97 -18.23 31.28
C GLY A 167 12.35 -17.63 31.02
N SER A 168 13.43 -18.38 31.27
CA SER A 168 14.80 -17.87 31.17
C SER A 168 15.37 -17.93 29.76
N VAL A 169 14.86 -18.84 28.89
CA VAL A 169 15.37 -19.06 27.54
C VAL A 169 14.24 -19.03 26.55
N MET A 170 14.40 -18.23 25.49
CA MET A 170 13.49 -18.25 24.35
C MET A 170 13.76 -19.50 23.49
N GLU A 171 12.75 -20.37 23.39
CA GLU A 171 12.86 -21.63 22.62
C GLU A 171 12.50 -21.44 21.15
N SER A 172 11.56 -20.56 20.87
CA SER A 172 11.17 -20.27 19.48
C SER A 172 10.61 -18.86 19.32
N CYS A 173 10.76 -18.34 18.11
CA CYS A 173 10.19 -17.08 17.65
C CYS A 173 9.49 -17.34 16.31
N THR A 174 8.17 -17.09 16.24
CA THR A 174 7.38 -17.32 15.05
C THR A 174 6.69 -16.03 14.63
N TYR A 175 6.89 -15.63 13.40
CA TYR A 175 6.16 -14.53 12.77
C TYR A 175 4.97 -15.10 11.99
N ALA A 176 3.82 -14.46 12.12
CA ALA A 176 2.62 -14.81 11.36
C ALA A 176 1.87 -13.56 10.91
N VAL A 177 1.50 -13.54 9.64
CA VAL A 177 0.56 -12.54 9.10
C VAL A 177 -0.83 -12.92 9.55
N LEU A 178 -1.59 -11.97 10.08
CA LEU A 178 -2.99 -12.19 10.42
C LEU A 178 -3.83 -12.20 9.15
N SER A 179 -4.63 -13.23 9.01
CA SER A 179 -5.60 -13.38 7.94
C SER A 179 -6.94 -12.73 8.31
#